data_49eba89299021b6c3d3a7e4076aa2d47
#
_entry.id   49eba89299021b6c3d3a7e4076aa2d47
#
_cell.length_a   1.000
_cell.length_b   1.000
_cell.length_c   1.000
_cell.angle_alpha   90.00
_cell.angle_beta   90.00
_cell.angle_gamma   90.00
#
_symmetry.space_group_name_H-M   'P 1'
#
loop_
_entity.id
_entity.type
_entity.pdbx_description
1 polymer ?
#
loop_
_entity_poly.entity_id
_entity_poly.type
_entity_poly.pdbx_seq_one_letter_code
_entity_poly.pdbx_strand_id
1 'polypeptide(L)'
;MICNRKKLEEENKMLQQVMTNPGEIIFREVPVPEVGDDQVLVKIMNIGICGSDIHVYHGKHPFTKYPVTQGHEVSGKITGLGKNVTGFKVGQKVTIEPQVYCGHCYPCRHGKYNLC
;
A
#
# COMPACT_ATOMS: atom_id res chain seq x y z
N MET A 1 -15.95 0.81 -34.33
CA MET A 1 -15.15 1.48 -33.29
C MET A 1 -14.24 0.42 -32.69
N ILE A 2 -12.96 0.32 -33.15
CA ILE A 2 -12.01 -0.68 -32.66
C ILE A 2 -11.41 -0.14 -31.37
N CYS A 3 -11.93 -0.61 -30.24
CA CYS A 3 -11.35 -0.32 -28.94
C CYS A 3 -9.94 -0.97 -28.89
N ASN A 4 -8.92 -0.16 -28.76
CA ASN A 4 -7.53 -0.60 -28.83
C ASN A 4 -7.19 -1.38 -27.55
N ARG A 5 -7.31 -2.73 -27.59
CA ARG A 5 -7.00 -3.63 -26.45
C ARG A 5 -5.63 -3.36 -25.82
N LYS A 6 -4.62 -3.02 -26.63
CA LYS A 6 -3.28 -2.67 -26.10
C LYS A 6 -3.30 -1.48 -25.15
N LYS A 7 -4.12 -0.46 -25.43
CA LYS A 7 -4.23 0.73 -24.57
C LYS A 7 -4.91 0.42 -23.24
N LEU A 8 -5.88 -0.51 -23.22
CA LEU A 8 -6.53 -0.99 -21.99
C LEU A 8 -5.61 -1.87 -21.13
N GLU A 9 -4.71 -2.63 -21.78
CA GLU A 9 -3.71 -3.44 -21.07
C GLU A 9 -2.61 -2.57 -20.42
N GLU A 10 -2.22 -1.46 -21.05
CA GLU A 10 -1.28 -0.48 -20.47
C GLU A 10 -1.90 0.33 -19.31
N GLU A 11 -3.19 0.62 -19.35
CA GLU A 11 -3.90 1.36 -18.30
C GLU A 11 -4.12 0.54 -17.01
N ASN A 12 -3.93 -0.78 -17.05
CA ASN A 12 -4.17 -1.68 -15.92
C ASN A 12 -2.89 -2.18 -15.24
N LYS A 13 -1.76 -1.52 -15.50
CA LYS A 13 -0.47 -1.85 -14.88
C LYS A 13 0.03 -0.71 -14.01
N MET A 14 0.76 -1.08 -12.97
CA MET A 14 1.46 -0.13 -12.12
C MET A 14 2.91 -0.55 -11.90
N LEU A 15 3.77 0.41 -11.61
CA LEU A 15 5.15 0.17 -11.24
C LEU A 15 5.23 -0.14 -9.74
N GLN A 16 5.81 -1.29 -9.40
CA GLN A 16 6.05 -1.72 -8.03
C GLN A 16 7.54 -1.71 -7.73
N GLN A 17 7.92 -1.01 -6.67
CA GLN A 17 9.26 -1.09 -6.09
C GLN A 17 9.34 -2.35 -5.21
N VAL A 18 10.42 -3.12 -5.34
CA VAL A 18 10.69 -4.29 -4.50
C VAL A 18 12.16 -4.26 -4.08
N MET A 19 12.39 -4.36 -2.80
CA MET A 19 13.70 -4.59 -2.23
C MET A 19 13.92 -6.10 -2.12
N THR A 20 14.78 -6.65 -2.96
CA THR A 20 15.06 -8.09 -3.06
C THR A 20 16.01 -8.58 -1.99
N ASN A 21 16.98 -7.74 -1.64
CA ASN A 21 17.98 -7.94 -0.58
C ASN A 21 18.36 -6.58 0.03
N PRO A 22 19.08 -6.55 1.16
CA PRO A 22 19.65 -5.30 1.65
C PRO A 22 20.49 -4.59 0.59
N GLY A 23 20.17 -3.31 0.35
CA GLY A 23 20.84 -2.47 -0.65
C GLY A 23 20.43 -2.71 -2.11
N GLU A 24 19.54 -3.65 -2.39
CA GLU A 24 19.11 -3.99 -3.75
C GLU A 24 17.65 -3.67 -3.97
N ILE A 25 17.35 -2.72 -4.85
CA ILE A 25 16.00 -2.30 -5.21
C ILE A 25 15.78 -2.54 -6.71
N ILE A 26 14.70 -3.21 -7.03
CA ILE A 26 14.23 -3.37 -8.41
C ILE A 26 12.85 -2.75 -8.59
N PHE A 27 12.52 -2.44 -9.84
CA PHE A 27 11.17 -2.03 -10.22
C PHE A 27 10.59 -3.05 -11.20
N ARG A 28 9.34 -3.41 -11.02
CA ARG A 28 8.62 -4.32 -11.90
C ARG A 28 7.23 -3.81 -12.21
N GLU A 29 6.73 -4.13 -13.40
CA GLU A 29 5.33 -3.90 -13.74
C GLU A 29 4.47 -5.01 -13.15
N VAL A 30 3.40 -4.61 -12.49
CA VAL A 30 2.39 -5.52 -11.93
C VAL A 30 0.99 -5.01 -12.29
N PRO A 31 -0.02 -5.88 -12.35
CA PRO A 31 -1.39 -5.43 -12.56
C PRO A 31 -1.85 -4.55 -11.40
N VAL A 32 -2.70 -3.58 -11.70
CA VAL A 32 -3.43 -2.83 -10.66
C VAL A 32 -4.32 -3.82 -9.90
N PRO A 33 -4.30 -3.81 -8.57
CA PRO A 33 -5.09 -4.76 -7.78
C PRO A 33 -6.59 -4.53 -7.96
N GLU A 34 -7.36 -5.61 -7.94
CA GLU A 34 -8.81 -5.53 -7.91
C GLU A 34 -9.31 -5.10 -6.52
N VAL A 35 -10.40 -4.36 -6.51
CA VAL A 35 -11.01 -3.89 -5.26
C VAL A 35 -11.91 -4.98 -4.70
N GLY A 36 -11.61 -5.46 -3.50
CA GLY A 36 -12.51 -6.33 -2.75
C GLY A 36 -13.75 -5.58 -2.20
N ASP A 37 -14.75 -6.33 -1.80
CA ASP A 37 -16.06 -5.80 -1.37
C ASP A 37 -16.00 -4.76 -0.25
N ASP A 38 -15.07 -4.92 0.69
CA ASP A 38 -14.88 -4.07 1.87
C ASP A 38 -13.59 -3.22 1.77
N GLN A 39 -13.04 -3.06 0.56
CA GLN A 39 -11.77 -2.40 0.32
C GLN A 39 -11.90 -1.11 -0.45
N VAL A 40 -10.88 -0.27 -0.33
CA VAL A 40 -10.73 0.98 -1.06
C VAL A 40 -9.46 0.89 -1.90
N LEU A 41 -9.56 1.18 -3.20
CA LEU A 41 -8.39 1.33 -4.06
C LEU A 41 -7.90 2.77 -4.02
N VAL A 42 -6.65 2.95 -3.63
CA VAL A 42 -6.02 4.27 -3.54
C VAL A 42 -4.90 4.37 -4.57
N LYS A 43 -5.01 5.33 -5.48
CA LYS A 43 -3.89 5.73 -6.34
C LYS A 43 -2.92 6.57 -5.51
N ILE A 44 -1.74 6.02 -5.25
CA ILE A 44 -0.68 6.72 -4.51
C ILE A 44 -0.17 7.91 -5.32
N MET A 45 -0.11 9.06 -4.69
CA MET A 45 0.37 10.31 -5.28
C MET A 45 1.75 10.71 -4.74
N ASN A 46 2.00 10.45 -3.46
CA ASN A 46 3.28 10.72 -2.82
C ASN A 46 3.59 9.62 -1.80
N ILE A 47 4.87 9.30 -1.66
CA ILE A 47 5.40 8.37 -0.67
C ILE A 47 6.51 9.09 0.08
N GLY A 48 6.41 9.15 1.40
CA GLY A 48 7.48 9.60 2.29
C GLY A 48 8.52 8.48 2.49
N ILE A 49 9.76 8.88 2.78
CA ILE A 49 10.82 7.97 3.17
C ILE A 49 11.00 8.09 4.68
N CYS A 50 10.63 7.05 5.41
CA CYS A 50 10.81 6.97 6.85
C CYS A 50 12.22 6.47 7.22
N GLY A 51 12.67 6.78 8.43
CA GLY A 51 13.93 6.21 8.95
C GLY A 51 13.94 4.68 9.00
N SER A 52 12.79 4.04 9.19
CA SER A 52 12.66 2.58 9.12
C SER A 52 12.96 2.01 7.73
N ASP A 53 12.61 2.72 6.66
CA ASP A 53 12.93 2.30 5.28
C ASP A 53 14.45 2.26 5.06
N ILE A 54 15.18 3.23 5.64
CA ILE A 54 16.63 3.27 5.61
C ILE A 54 17.24 2.10 6.40
N HIS A 55 16.66 1.77 7.58
CA HIS A 55 17.12 0.59 8.35
C HIS A 55 16.88 -0.71 7.58
N VAL A 56 15.76 -0.86 6.91
CA VAL A 56 15.48 -2.01 6.03
C VAL A 56 16.49 -2.04 4.87
N TYR A 57 16.74 -0.90 4.20
CA TYR A 57 17.72 -0.83 3.11
C TYR A 57 19.12 -1.32 3.52
N HIS A 58 19.52 -1.01 4.73
CA HIS A 58 20.81 -1.45 5.28
C HIS A 58 20.78 -2.85 5.94
N GLY A 59 19.68 -3.58 5.87
CA GLY A 59 19.53 -4.90 6.49
C GLY A 59 19.54 -4.88 8.03
N LYS A 60 19.27 -3.72 8.64
CA LYS A 60 19.30 -3.52 10.09
C LYS A 60 17.96 -3.62 10.78
N HIS A 61 16.87 -3.79 10.02
CA HIS A 61 15.53 -3.92 10.60
C HIS A 61 15.28 -5.36 11.06
N PRO A 62 15.03 -5.60 12.37
CA PRO A 62 15.09 -6.96 12.93
C PRO A 62 13.97 -7.90 12.47
N PHE A 63 12.86 -7.35 11.98
CA PHE A 63 11.66 -8.13 11.63
C PHE A 63 11.39 -8.18 10.11
N THR A 64 12.20 -7.52 9.30
CA THR A 64 12.00 -7.51 7.85
C THR A 64 12.53 -8.77 7.20
N LYS A 65 11.69 -9.40 6.38
CA LYS A 65 12.08 -10.50 5.49
C LYS A 65 12.06 -10.01 4.06
N TYR A 66 13.07 -10.39 3.28
CA TYR A 66 13.15 -10.07 1.85
C TYR A 66 12.60 -11.22 1.01
N PRO A 67 12.02 -10.93 -0.17
CA PRO A 67 11.80 -9.61 -0.75
C PRO A 67 10.67 -8.83 -0.04
N VAL A 68 10.75 -7.50 -0.03
CA VAL A 68 9.74 -6.63 0.59
C VAL A 68 9.43 -5.41 -0.28
N THR A 69 8.17 -5.02 -0.34
CA THR A 69 7.72 -3.74 -0.88
C THR A 69 7.53 -2.78 0.27
N GLN A 70 8.26 -1.66 0.25
CA GLN A 70 8.25 -0.66 1.29
C GLN A 70 7.42 0.57 0.90
N GLY A 71 7.20 1.44 1.88
CA GLY A 71 6.44 2.68 1.76
C GLY A 71 5.16 2.62 2.59
N HIS A 72 5.13 3.35 3.70
CA HIS A 72 4.01 3.38 4.64
C HIS A 72 3.56 4.80 4.99
N GLU A 73 4.35 5.80 4.61
CA GLU A 73 3.99 7.22 4.72
C GLU A 73 3.46 7.70 3.37
N VAL A 74 2.19 7.42 3.09
CA VAL A 74 1.61 7.64 1.76
C VAL A 74 0.44 8.59 1.79
N SER A 75 0.29 9.35 0.72
CA SER A 75 -0.93 10.09 0.41
C SER A 75 -1.40 9.76 -1.00
N GLY A 76 -2.71 9.75 -1.19
CA GLY A 76 -3.28 9.37 -2.47
C GLY A 76 -4.70 9.86 -2.70
N LYS A 77 -5.27 9.38 -3.78
CA LYS A 77 -6.69 9.58 -4.14
C LYS A 77 -7.39 8.25 -4.27
N ILE A 78 -8.61 8.17 -3.77
CA ILE A 78 -9.48 7.02 -3.97
C ILE A 78 -9.85 6.92 -5.46
N THR A 79 -9.62 5.75 -6.06
CA THR A 79 -9.97 5.44 -7.45
C THR A 79 -10.99 4.33 -7.59
N GLY A 80 -11.21 3.54 -6.53
CA GLY A 80 -12.23 2.50 -6.51
C GLY A 80 -12.73 2.24 -5.10
N LEU A 81 -13.99 1.82 -5.00
CA LEU A 81 -14.65 1.48 -3.74
C LEU A 81 -15.30 0.11 -3.88
N GLY A 82 -15.11 -0.75 -2.90
CA GLY A 82 -15.85 -2.00 -2.76
C GLY A 82 -17.34 -1.73 -2.45
N LYS A 83 -18.20 -2.67 -2.78
CA LYS A 83 -19.65 -2.51 -2.69
C LYS A 83 -20.19 -2.24 -1.28
N ASN A 84 -19.47 -2.70 -0.25
CA ASN A 84 -19.87 -2.52 1.15
C ASN A 84 -19.27 -1.25 1.78
N VAL A 85 -18.40 -0.54 1.06
CA VAL A 85 -17.69 0.63 1.62
C VAL A 85 -18.63 1.83 1.64
N THR A 86 -18.77 2.44 2.81
CA THR A 86 -19.55 3.67 3.04
C THR A 86 -18.66 4.77 3.60
N GLY A 87 -19.08 6.02 3.50
CA GLY A 87 -18.36 7.17 4.07
C GLY A 87 -17.20 7.69 3.23
N PHE A 88 -16.87 7.05 2.09
CA PHE A 88 -15.82 7.47 1.17
C PHE A 88 -16.38 7.79 -0.23
N LYS A 89 -15.61 8.58 -1.00
CA LYS A 89 -15.95 8.93 -2.39
C LYS A 89 -14.75 8.80 -3.30
N VAL A 90 -14.97 8.32 -4.52
CA VAL A 90 -13.94 8.34 -5.57
C VAL A 90 -13.46 9.77 -5.81
N GLY A 91 -12.15 9.97 -5.94
CA GLY A 91 -11.50 11.26 -6.06
C GLY A 91 -11.12 11.91 -4.71
N GLN A 92 -11.60 11.40 -3.58
CA GLN A 92 -11.23 11.90 -2.25
C GLN A 92 -9.73 11.70 -2.00
N LYS A 93 -9.09 12.73 -1.44
CA LYS A 93 -7.69 12.65 -0.97
C LYS A 93 -7.66 11.98 0.39
N VAL A 94 -6.73 11.04 0.55
CA VAL A 94 -6.57 10.25 1.78
C VAL A 94 -5.11 10.04 2.10
N THR A 95 -4.83 9.77 3.37
CA THR A 95 -3.62 9.12 3.86
C THR A 95 -3.98 7.76 4.44
N ILE A 96 -3.01 6.90 4.65
CA ILE A 96 -3.22 5.53 5.14
C ILE A 96 -2.61 5.43 6.54
N GLU A 97 -3.38 4.92 7.49
CA GLU A 97 -2.86 4.45 8.76
C GLU A 97 -2.35 3.01 8.56
N PRO A 98 -1.01 2.78 8.58
CA PRO A 98 -0.46 1.49 8.18
C PRO A 98 -0.56 0.40 9.25
N GLN A 99 -0.99 0.75 10.47
CA GLN A 99 -1.06 -0.18 11.57
C GLN A 99 -2.26 -1.13 11.45
N VAL A 100 -1.95 -2.43 11.43
CA VAL A 100 -2.96 -3.49 11.54
C VAL A 100 -2.87 -4.07 12.95
N TYR A 101 -3.92 -3.85 13.76
CA TYR A 101 -3.98 -4.31 15.14
C TYR A 101 -5.01 -5.44 15.31
N CYS A 102 -4.77 -6.32 16.27
CA CYS A 102 -5.58 -7.53 16.45
C CYS A 102 -6.95 -7.29 17.11
N GLY A 103 -7.15 -6.17 17.80
CA GLY A 103 -8.39 -5.81 18.51
C GLY A 103 -8.61 -6.51 19.86
N HIS A 104 -7.89 -7.59 20.18
CA HIS A 104 -8.16 -8.44 21.35
C HIS A 104 -7.03 -8.56 22.38
N CYS A 105 -5.80 -8.17 22.06
CA CYS A 105 -4.71 -8.19 23.04
C CYS A 105 -4.89 -7.11 24.12
N TYR A 106 -4.11 -7.19 25.20
CA TYR A 106 -4.20 -6.25 26.32
C TYR A 106 -4.12 -4.78 25.89
N PRO A 107 -3.12 -4.33 25.12
CA PRO A 107 -3.06 -2.95 24.64
C PRO A 107 -4.29 -2.53 23.82
N CYS A 108 -4.75 -3.37 22.91
CA CYS A 108 -5.92 -3.05 22.06
C CYS A 108 -7.18 -2.82 22.91
N ARG A 109 -7.43 -3.69 23.89
CA ARG A 109 -8.59 -3.58 24.78
C ARG A 109 -8.54 -2.36 25.72
N HIS A 110 -7.36 -1.76 25.88
CA HIS A 110 -7.13 -0.56 26.69
C HIS A 110 -6.91 0.71 25.85
N GLY A 111 -7.34 0.71 24.59
CA GLY A 111 -7.25 1.86 23.67
C GLY A 111 -5.83 2.22 23.21
N LYS A 112 -4.85 1.33 23.41
CA LYS A 112 -3.44 1.51 23.05
C LYS A 112 -3.08 0.62 21.85
N TYR A 113 -3.90 0.64 20.79
CA TYR A 113 -3.74 -0.24 19.64
C TYR A 113 -2.39 -0.06 18.92
N ASN A 114 -1.77 1.12 19.05
CA ASN A 114 -0.42 1.40 18.57
C ASN A 114 0.68 0.56 19.24
N LEU A 115 0.37 -0.11 20.34
CA LEU A 115 1.26 -1.03 21.05
C LEU A 115 0.90 -2.52 20.83
N CYS A 116 0.04 -2.79 19.85
CA CYS A 116 -0.34 -4.16 19.51
C CYS A 116 0.85 -5.03 19.08
#